data_2293a944faa51b95f635e4905330b523
#
_entry.id   2293a944faa51b95f635e4905330b523
#
_cell.length_a   1.000
_cell.length_b   1.000
_cell.length_c   1.000
_cell.angle_alpha   90.00
_cell.angle_beta   90.00
_cell.angle_gamma   90.00
#
_symmetry.space_group_name_H-M   'P 1'
#
loop_
_entity.id
_entity.type
_entity.pdbx_description
1 polymer ?
#
loop_
_entity_poly.entity_id
_entity_poly.type
_entity_poly.pdbx_seq_one_letter_code
_entity_poly.pdbx_strand_id
1 'polypeptide(L)'
;MIPRTLYDSDHDMFRDTVRKFLQAEAVPHHDQWEKDGMVSDEIWLKAGEQGFLCPTVPEEYGGVGVDFRYNCIVNEEIGHAGCTGLGWTLHSDIAVPYIVRYGSEEQKQRFLPRCVSGELITAIAMTEPSAGSDLQGTKTTAVLDGDEWVLNGSKTFITNGQKSGLVIVVAKTNVDAGSRGISLFLVEAGTPGFTKGKNLEKLGLKAQDTSELFFQDVRIPKDNLLGEEGRGFIYLMQDLPQERLSVAVSANGMCQAVMQTTVDYVKERKAFGTNVASFQNTQFKLAELSAEVSCAEVYLDRCTELLIEDKLDTVTASKLKLLTTDLQCKVADECLQLFGGWGYMWEYPVCRAFADARVQRIYAGSNEIMKLIISRDLLK
;
A
#
# COMPACT_ATOMS: atom_id res chain seq x y z
N MET A 1 -21.28 17.71 -3.26
CA MET A 1 -20.64 16.41 -2.96
C MET A 1 -21.66 15.56 -2.23
N ILE A 2 -21.76 14.28 -2.56
CA ILE A 2 -22.63 13.34 -1.81
C ILE A 2 -22.03 13.19 -0.42
N PRO A 3 -22.81 13.39 0.68
CA PRO A 3 -22.28 13.17 2.02
C PRO A 3 -21.86 11.70 2.20
N ARG A 4 -20.66 11.48 2.72
CA ARG A 4 -20.19 10.13 3.06
C ARG A 4 -20.85 9.68 4.36
N THR A 5 -21.53 8.54 4.30
CA THR A 5 -22.21 7.93 5.46
C THR A 5 -21.37 6.84 6.12
N LEU A 6 -20.21 6.55 5.57
CA LEU A 6 -19.27 5.54 6.06
C LEU A 6 -18.68 5.91 7.43
N TYR A 7 -18.48 7.19 7.68
CA TYR A 7 -17.80 7.73 8.86
C TYR A 7 -18.78 8.45 9.79
N ASP A 8 -18.52 8.36 11.09
CA ASP A 8 -19.21 9.08 12.16
C ASP A 8 -18.27 10.10 12.84
N SER A 9 -18.74 10.73 13.94
CA SER A 9 -17.99 11.77 14.66
C SER A 9 -16.65 11.31 15.21
N ASP A 10 -16.53 10.03 15.63
CA ASP A 10 -15.28 9.50 16.17
C ASP A 10 -14.24 9.31 15.08
N HIS A 11 -14.68 8.87 13.91
CA HIS A 11 -13.86 8.81 12.70
C HIS A 11 -13.39 10.21 12.24
N ASP A 12 -14.26 11.21 12.32
CA ASP A 12 -13.90 12.60 11.96
C ASP A 12 -12.85 13.16 12.94
N MET A 13 -12.98 12.91 14.24
CA MET A 13 -11.97 13.30 15.24
C MET A 13 -10.63 12.61 15.01
N PHE A 14 -10.64 11.31 14.68
CA PHE A 14 -9.45 10.56 14.34
C PHE A 14 -8.78 11.12 13.08
N ARG A 15 -9.55 11.40 12.03
CA ARG A 15 -9.09 12.03 10.80
C ARG A 15 -8.38 13.35 11.06
N ASP A 16 -8.96 14.20 11.87
CA ASP A 16 -8.36 15.50 12.25
C ASP A 16 -7.04 15.31 13.01
N THR A 17 -6.95 14.28 13.84
CA THR A 17 -5.73 13.93 14.58
C THR A 17 -4.62 13.45 13.62
N VAL A 18 -4.93 12.52 12.73
CA VAL A 18 -3.99 12.04 11.69
C VAL A 18 -3.52 13.20 10.82
N ARG A 19 -4.44 14.04 10.34
CA ARG A 19 -4.11 15.21 9.50
C ARG A 19 -3.15 16.16 10.19
N LYS A 20 -3.43 16.54 11.43
CA LYS A 20 -2.58 17.44 12.23
C LYS A 20 -1.18 16.84 12.44
N PHE A 21 -1.12 15.55 12.74
CA PHE A 21 0.13 14.84 12.89
C PHE A 21 0.96 14.85 11.59
N LEU A 22 0.36 14.50 10.47
CA LEU A 22 1.07 14.49 9.18
C LEU A 22 1.58 15.88 8.79
N GLN A 23 0.78 16.92 9.03
CA GLN A 23 1.19 18.30 8.77
C GLN A 23 2.36 18.76 9.66
N ALA A 24 2.43 18.29 10.89
CA ALA A 24 3.49 18.67 11.84
C ALA A 24 4.76 17.82 11.67
N GLU A 25 4.63 16.51 11.49
CA GLU A 25 5.71 15.55 11.64
C GLU A 25 6.18 14.93 10.31
N ALA A 26 5.38 14.94 9.25
CA ALA A 26 5.73 14.31 7.98
C ALA A 26 5.98 15.32 6.85
N VAL A 27 5.05 16.23 6.60
CA VAL A 27 5.13 17.20 5.50
C VAL A 27 6.43 18.02 5.51
N PRO A 28 6.91 18.56 6.66
CA PRO A 28 8.15 19.36 6.68
C PRO A 28 9.40 18.56 6.34
N HIS A 29 9.36 17.24 6.46
CA HIS A 29 10.51 16.36 6.28
C HIS A 29 10.48 15.60 4.95
N HIS A 30 9.34 15.57 4.25
CA HIS A 30 9.13 14.71 3.08
C HIS A 30 10.11 14.99 1.93
N ASP A 31 10.41 16.25 1.65
CA ASP A 31 11.39 16.64 0.62
C ASP A 31 12.81 16.11 0.91
N GLN A 32 13.18 16.02 2.19
CA GLN A 32 14.46 15.43 2.57
C GLN A 32 14.42 13.91 2.45
N TRP A 33 13.34 13.28 2.87
CA TRP A 33 13.16 11.83 2.72
C TRP A 33 13.16 11.36 1.25
N GLU A 34 12.64 12.19 0.33
CA GLU A 34 12.76 11.90 -1.11
C GLU A 34 14.21 11.87 -1.58
N LYS A 35 15.06 12.76 -1.05
CA LYS A 35 16.51 12.80 -1.36
C LYS A 35 17.25 11.63 -0.73
N ASP A 36 16.87 11.26 0.49
CA ASP A 36 17.45 10.14 1.24
C ASP A 36 16.97 8.78 0.70
N GLY A 37 15.88 8.76 -0.06
CA GLY A 37 15.25 7.55 -0.60
C GLY A 37 14.48 6.73 0.41
N MET A 38 14.27 7.24 1.64
CA MET A 38 13.52 6.57 2.69
C MET A 38 13.11 7.55 3.80
N VAL A 39 12.02 7.24 4.51
CA VAL A 39 11.58 8.00 5.69
C VAL A 39 12.44 7.67 6.92
N SER A 40 12.43 8.53 7.95
CA SER A 40 13.15 8.27 9.21
C SER A 40 12.51 7.14 10.01
N ASP A 41 13.27 6.51 10.92
CA ASP A 41 12.71 5.52 11.86
C ASP A 41 11.82 6.19 12.90
N GLU A 42 12.13 7.44 13.25
CA GLU A 42 11.38 8.23 14.23
C GLU A 42 9.91 8.40 13.86
N ILE A 43 9.58 8.61 12.58
CA ILE A 43 8.18 8.78 12.16
C ILE A 43 7.35 7.50 12.35
N TRP A 44 7.98 6.32 12.30
CA TRP A 44 7.32 5.06 12.60
C TRP A 44 6.97 4.93 14.07
N LEU A 45 7.92 5.24 14.97
CA LEU A 45 7.69 5.21 16.42
C LEU A 45 6.62 6.21 16.84
N LYS A 46 6.71 7.46 16.35
CA LYS A 46 5.69 8.48 16.62
C LYS A 46 4.30 8.07 16.12
N ALA A 47 4.20 7.43 14.96
CA ALA A 47 2.93 6.94 14.44
C ALA A 47 2.36 5.79 15.28
N GLY A 48 3.21 4.88 15.77
CA GLY A 48 2.83 3.83 16.70
C GLY A 48 2.31 4.39 18.02
N GLU A 49 2.99 5.37 18.61
CA GLU A 49 2.55 6.06 19.84
C GLU A 49 1.17 6.72 19.71
N GLN A 50 0.81 7.16 18.50
CA GLN A 50 -0.50 7.76 18.21
C GLN A 50 -1.57 6.74 17.80
N GLY A 51 -1.24 5.46 17.71
CA GLY A 51 -2.17 4.40 17.28
C GLY A 51 -2.53 4.45 15.78
N PHE A 52 -1.67 5.05 14.94
CA PHE A 52 -1.90 5.12 13.49
C PHE A 52 -1.41 3.87 12.76
N LEU A 53 -0.56 3.08 13.40
CA LEU A 53 -0.10 1.80 12.86
C LEU A 53 -0.98 0.66 13.35
N CYS A 54 -1.37 -0.22 12.42
CA CYS A 54 -2.10 -1.45 12.72
C CYS A 54 -3.35 -1.28 13.59
N PRO A 55 -4.23 -0.27 13.36
CA PRO A 55 -5.35 0.01 14.24
C PRO A 55 -6.33 -1.16 14.40
N THR A 56 -6.40 -2.08 13.42
CA THR A 56 -7.25 -3.27 13.44
C THR A 56 -6.67 -4.44 14.24
N VAL A 57 -5.41 -4.36 14.70
CA VAL A 57 -4.82 -5.41 15.56
C VAL A 57 -5.56 -5.44 16.89
N PRO A 58 -5.95 -6.64 17.39
CA PRO A 58 -6.64 -6.78 18.68
C PRO A 58 -5.87 -6.18 19.86
N GLU A 59 -6.61 -5.69 20.87
CA GLU A 59 -6.04 -5.07 22.07
C GLU A 59 -5.08 -5.99 22.83
N GLU A 60 -5.34 -7.29 22.83
CA GLU A 60 -4.48 -8.31 23.49
C GLU A 60 -3.06 -8.37 22.90
N TYR A 61 -2.85 -7.85 21.67
CA TYR A 61 -1.55 -7.71 21.03
C TYR A 61 -1.09 -6.25 20.92
N GLY A 62 -1.69 -5.35 21.70
CA GLY A 62 -1.30 -3.95 21.78
C GLY A 62 -1.92 -3.03 20.71
N GLY A 63 -2.81 -3.54 19.87
CA GLY A 63 -3.57 -2.74 18.92
C GLY A 63 -4.74 -2.00 19.55
N VAL A 64 -5.52 -1.28 18.73
CA VAL A 64 -6.74 -0.58 19.17
C VAL A 64 -7.99 -1.45 19.00
N GLY A 65 -7.92 -2.45 18.11
CA GLY A 65 -9.03 -3.39 17.86
C GLY A 65 -10.23 -2.75 17.13
N VAL A 66 -10.02 -1.66 16.40
CA VAL A 66 -11.06 -0.99 15.62
C VAL A 66 -11.20 -1.58 14.22
N ASP A 67 -12.23 -1.20 13.47
CA ASP A 67 -12.45 -1.72 12.14
C ASP A 67 -11.62 -0.99 11.05
N PHE A 68 -11.69 -1.48 9.82
CA PHE A 68 -10.85 -1.04 8.71
C PHE A 68 -11.09 0.40 8.24
N ARG A 69 -12.15 1.09 8.71
CA ARG A 69 -12.37 2.53 8.43
C ARG A 69 -11.23 3.39 8.95
N TYR A 70 -10.63 3.02 10.08
CA TYR A 70 -9.48 3.73 10.64
C TYR A 70 -8.23 3.61 9.76
N ASN A 71 -7.98 2.43 9.18
CA ASN A 71 -6.93 2.24 8.18
C ASN A 71 -7.19 3.10 6.92
N CYS A 72 -8.44 3.14 6.46
CA CYS A 72 -8.83 3.99 5.33
C CYS A 72 -8.55 5.47 5.60
N ILE A 73 -8.86 5.96 6.80
CA ILE A 73 -8.59 7.36 7.19
C ILE A 73 -7.10 7.66 7.14
N VAL A 74 -6.25 6.81 7.74
CA VAL A 74 -4.80 7.01 7.69
C VAL A 74 -4.30 7.07 6.24
N ASN A 75 -4.77 6.18 5.39
CA ASN A 75 -4.41 6.13 3.98
C ASN A 75 -4.86 7.36 3.19
N GLU A 76 -6.10 7.80 3.39
CA GLU A 76 -6.63 9.01 2.75
C GLU A 76 -5.82 10.25 3.16
N GLU A 77 -5.52 10.40 4.46
CA GLU A 77 -4.78 11.56 4.96
C GLU A 77 -3.31 11.56 4.52
N ILE A 78 -2.65 10.39 4.37
CA ILE A 78 -1.34 10.30 3.72
C ILE A 78 -1.41 10.83 2.29
N GLY A 79 -2.43 10.45 1.54
CA GLY A 79 -2.68 10.93 0.18
C GLY A 79 -2.91 12.44 0.15
N HIS A 80 -3.74 12.98 1.04
CA HIS A 80 -4.03 14.41 1.15
C HIS A 80 -2.81 15.23 1.54
N ALA A 81 -1.93 14.68 2.40
CA ALA A 81 -0.69 15.34 2.79
C ALA A 81 0.41 15.26 1.71
N GLY A 82 0.24 14.44 0.67
CA GLY A 82 1.27 14.16 -0.33
C GLY A 82 2.48 13.41 0.22
N CYS A 83 2.36 12.77 1.39
CA CYS A 83 3.45 12.06 2.07
C CYS A 83 3.54 10.60 1.62
N THR A 84 3.63 10.38 0.32
CA THR A 84 3.58 9.06 -0.35
C THR A 84 4.77 8.14 -0.03
N GLY A 85 5.78 8.65 0.69
CA GLY A 85 6.92 7.85 1.19
C GLY A 85 6.62 7.00 2.41
N LEU A 86 5.51 7.26 3.12
CA LEU A 86 5.12 6.50 4.31
C LEU A 86 4.64 5.10 3.92
N GLY A 87 5.45 4.09 4.26
CA GLY A 87 5.14 2.67 3.96
C GLY A 87 4.15 2.03 4.94
N TRP A 88 3.38 2.85 5.68
CA TRP A 88 2.46 2.40 6.74
C TRP A 88 1.33 1.53 6.22
N THR A 89 0.82 1.84 5.03
CA THR A 89 -0.23 1.04 4.37
C THR A 89 0.22 -0.39 4.10
N LEU A 90 1.43 -0.57 3.56
CA LEU A 90 1.96 -1.92 3.33
C LEU A 90 2.13 -2.67 4.66
N HIS A 91 2.61 -2.00 5.68
CA HIS A 91 2.81 -2.56 7.01
C HIS A 91 1.47 -2.93 7.66
N SER A 92 0.57 -1.95 7.82
CA SER A 92 -0.65 -2.06 8.62
C SER A 92 -1.80 -2.81 7.92
N ASP A 93 -1.93 -2.63 6.59
CA ASP A 93 -3.10 -3.12 5.85
C ASP A 93 -2.81 -4.39 5.07
N ILE A 94 -1.51 -4.66 4.80
CA ILE A 94 -1.09 -5.79 3.96
C ILE A 94 -0.29 -6.81 4.79
N ALA A 95 0.91 -6.47 5.29
CA ALA A 95 1.79 -7.47 5.89
C ALA A 95 1.33 -7.95 7.28
N VAL A 96 1.01 -7.04 8.21
CA VAL A 96 0.59 -7.40 9.56
C VAL A 96 -0.69 -8.24 9.60
N PRO A 97 -1.71 -8.02 8.77
CA PRO A 97 -2.91 -8.87 8.71
C PRO A 97 -2.61 -10.37 8.48
N TYR A 98 -1.56 -10.73 7.74
CA TYR A 98 -1.18 -12.14 7.61
C TYR A 98 -0.78 -12.76 8.95
N ILE A 99 -0.07 -12.02 9.79
CA ILE A 99 0.32 -12.51 11.12
C ILE A 99 -0.92 -12.63 12.01
N VAL A 100 -1.83 -11.66 11.96
CA VAL A 100 -3.08 -11.68 12.73
C VAL A 100 -3.94 -12.89 12.35
N ARG A 101 -4.08 -13.18 11.06
CA ARG A 101 -4.99 -14.22 10.56
C ARG A 101 -4.40 -15.62 10.63
N TYR A 102 -3.12 -15.78 10.33
CA TYR A 102 -2.50 -17.10 10.11
C TYR A 102 -1.38 -17.41 11.11
N GLY A 103 -0.94 -16.45 11.90
CA GLY A 103 0.11 -16.66 12.91
C GLY A 103 -0.34 -17.55 14.05
N SER A 104 0.62 -18.35 14.59
CA SER A 104 0.41 -19.01 15.87
C SER A 104 0.32 -17.98 17.00
N GLU A 105 -0.18 -18.40 18.16
CA GLU A 105 -0.28 -17.50 19.32
C GLU A 105 1.11 -16.94 19.72
N GLU A 106 2.14 -17.79 19.67
CA GLU A 106 3.52 -17.39 19.95
C GLU A 106 4.03 -16.37 18.94
N GLN A 107 3.71 -16.53 17.65
CA GLN A 107 4.07 -15.56 16.60
C GLN A 107 3.36 -14.23 16.82
N LYS A 108 2.06 -14.24 17.13
CA LYS A 108 1.28 -13.03 17.41
C LYS A 108 1.85 -12.26 18.59
N GLN A 109 2.05 -12.93 19.73
CA GLN A 109 2.62 -12.33 20.94
C GLN A 109 4.04 -11.79 20.72
N ARG A 110 4.84 -12.45 19.89
CA ARG A 110 6.21 -12.06 19.61
C ARG A 110 6.30 -10.82 18.69
N PHE A 111 5.46 -10.73 17.68
CA PHE A 111 5.63 -9.76 16.62
C PHE A 111 4.63 -8.61 16.65
N LEU A 112 3.34 -8.86 16.95
CA LEU A 112 2.31 -7.84 16.78
C LEU A 112 2.51 -6.61 17.69
N PRO A 113 2.86 -6.72 18.99
CA PRO A 113 3.06 -5.55 19.82
C PRO A 113 4.14 -4.61 19.28
N ARG A 114 5.23 -5.18 18.74
CA ARG A 114 6.33 -4.41 18.15
C ARG A 114 5.97 -3.82 16.78
N CYS A 115 5.06 -4.47 16.05
CA CYS A 115 4.51 -3.92 14.80
C CYS A 115 3.61 -2.71 15.08
N VAL A 116 2.76 -2.80 16.09
CA VAL A 116 1.85 -1.72 16.51
C VAL A 116 2.64 -0.51 17.01
N SER A 117 3.70 -0.72 17.79
CA SER A 117 4.55 0.37 18.29
C SER A 117 5.43 1.04 17.24
N GLY A 118 5.56 0.44 16.05
CA GLY A 118 6.47 0.90 15.00
C GLY A 118 7.93 0.49 15.20
N GLU A 119 8.26 -0.27 16.25
CA GLU A 119 9.61 -0.81 16.47
C GLU A 119 9.98 -1.89 15.45
N LEU A 120 8.99 -2.64 14.95
CA LEU A 120 9.19 -3.72 14.01
C LEU A 120 8.44 -3.43 12.70
N ILE A 121 9.11 -2.84 11.75
CA ILE A 121 8.56 -2.58 10.42
C ILE A 121 8.49 -3.89 9.64
N THR A 122 7.36 -4.15 8.97
CA THR A 122 7.17 -5.36 8.18
C THR A 122 7.22 -5.10 6.68
N ALA A 123 7.61 -6.15 5.95
CA ALA A 123 7.50 -6.25 4.50
C ALA A 123 6.93 -7.61 4.09
N ILE A 124 6.36 -7.69 2.89
CA ILE A 124 5.98 -8.96 2.26
C ILE A 124 6.76 -9.16 0.96
N ALA A 125 7.47 -10.26 0.84
CA ALA A 125 8.37 -10.54 -0.26
C ALA A 125 7.78 -11.63 -1.18
N MET A 126 6.95 -11.17 -2.15
CA MET A 126 6.31 -12.04 -3.15
C MET A 126 7.11 -12.07 -4.45
N THR A 127 7.35 -10.89 -5.03
CA THR A 127 7.90 -10.71 -6.38
C THR A 127 9.36 -11.13 -6.48
N GLU A 128 9.69 -11.82 -7.56
CA GLU A 128 11.06 -12.22 -7.92
C GLU A 128 11.45 -11.63 -9.28
N PRO A 129 12.74 -11.58 -9.64
CA PRO A 129 13.16 -11.16 -10.98
C PRO A 129 12.47 -11.92 -12.12
N SER A 130 12.05 -13.15 -11.89
CA SER A 130 11.38 -14.03 -12.88
C SER A 130 9.89 -14.26 -12.62
N ALA A 131 9.31 -13.76 -11.53
CA ALA A 131 7.93 -14.03 -11.13
C ALA A 131 7.29 -12.79 -10.50
N GLY A 132 6.32 -12.19 -11.19
CA GLY A 132 5.51 -11.06 -10.72
C GLY A 132 4.03 -11.45 -10.73
N SER A 133 3.31 -11.15 -11.81
CA SER A 133 1.89 -11.53 -11.97
C SER A 133 1.66 -13.03 -11.89
N ASP A 134 2.62 -13.84 -12.34
CA ASP A 134 2.62 -15.29 -12.17
C ASP A 134 3.37 -15.69 -10.88
N LEU A 135 2.67 -15.60 -9.74
CA LEU A 135 3.23 -15.99 -8.44
C LEU A 135 3.55 -17.49 -8.36
N GLN A 136 2.91 -18.35 -9.17
CA GLN A 136 3.23 -19.78 -9.22
C GLN A 136 4.60 -20.04 -9.82
N GLY A 137 5.14 -19.09 -10.59
CA GLY A 137 6.49 -19.10 -11.13
C GLY A 137 7.61 -18.81 -10.13
N THR A 138 7.29 -18.60 -8.84
CA THR A 138 8.26 -18.37 -7.75
C THR A 138 9.33 -19.48 -7.74
N LYS A 139 10.60 -19.07 -7.62
CA LYS A 139 11.77 -19.95 -7.58
C LYS A 139 12.43 -20.02 -6.21
N THR A 140 12.18 -19.07 -5.33
CA THR A 140 12.64 -19.13 -3.93
C THR A 140 12.11 -20.41 -3.30
N THR A 141 13.01 -21.17 -2.67
CA THR A 141 12.69 -22.45 -2.02
C THR A 141 12.89 -22.38 -0.53
N ALA A 142 12.18 -23.23 0.19
CA ALA A 142 12.38 -23.50 1.60
C ALA A 142 12.37 -25.02 1.80
N VAL A 143 13.46 -25.57 2.31
CA VAL A 143 13.62 -27.01 2.53
C VAL A 143 13.76 -27.25 4.04
N LEU A 144 12.98 -28.18 4.57
CA LEU A 144 13.06 -28.55 5.98
C LEU A 144 14.31 -29.46 6.20
N ASP A 145 15.18 -29.03 7.11
CA ASP A 145 16.40 -29.75 7.50
C ASP A 145 16.41 -29.86 9.04
N GLY A 146 15.98 -31.01 9.55
CA GLY A 146 15.74 -31.17 10.98
C GLY A 146 14.63 -30.28 11.51
N ASP A 147 14.96 -29.37 12.44
CA ASP A 147 14.06 -28.44 13.07
C ASP A 147 14.16 -27.02 12.48
N GLU A 148 14.79 -26.86 11.32
CA GLU A 148 14.97 -25.59 10.66
C GLU A 148 14.54 -25.64 9.18
N TRP A 149 13.99 -24.52 8.69
CA TRP A 149 13.83 -24.29 7.27
C TRP A 149 15.06 -23.60 6.70
N VAL A 150 15.53 -24.09 5.55
CA VAL A 150 16.65 -23.51 4.78
C VAL A 150 16.07 -22.81 3.56
N LEU A 151 16.13 -21.48 3.53
CA LEU A 151 15.59 -20.65 2.45
C LEU A 151 16.71 -20.25 1.48
N ASN A 152 16.43 -20.40 0.18
CA ASN A 152 17.30 -19.97 -0.90
C ASN A 152 16.52 -19.27 -2.01
N GLY A 153 16.99 -18.10 -2.46
CA GLY A 153 16.36 -17.32 -3.53
C GLY A 153 16.62 -15.84 -3.47
N SER A 154 15.87 -15.10 -4.26
CA SER A 154 15.93 -13.63 -4.29
C SER A 154 14.56 -13.03 -4.56
N LYS A 155 14.32 -11.85 -3.98
CA LYS A 155 13.09 -11.08 -4.15
C LYS A 155 13.45 -9.69 -4.65
N THR A 156 12.53 -9.07 -5.40
CA THR A 156 12.75 -7.72 -5.95
C THR A 156 11.50 -6.85 -5.81
N PHE A 157 11.70 -5.53 -5.83
CA PHE A 157 10.66 -4.52 -5.67
C PHE A 157 9.92 -4.61 -4.32
N ILE A 158 10.64 -4.95 -3.25
CA ILE A 158 10.04 -5.12 -1.94
C ILE A 158 9.97 -3.79 -1.21
N THR A 159 8.76 -3.28 -1.04
CA THR A 159 8.45 -2.09 -0.24
C THR A 159 8.80 -2.33 1.22
N ASN A 160 9.33 -1.31 1.90
CA ASN A 160 9.91 -1.40 3.25
C ASN A 160 11.11 -2.35 3.34
N GLY A 161 11.68 -2.79 2.21
CA GLY A 161 12.72 -3.81 2.22
C GLY A 161 13.99 -3.39 2.97
N GLN A 162 14.38 -2.09 2.93
CA GLN A 162 15.49 -1.56 3.72
C GLN A 162 15.13 -1.41 5.20
N LYS A 163 13.91 -0.94 5.47
CA LYS A 163 13.44 -0.63 6.83
C LYS A 163 12.96 -1.88 7.60
N SER A 164 12.49 -2.91 6.89
CA SER A 164 11.86 -4.07 7.54
C SER A 164 12.77 -4.75 8.56
N GLY A 165 12.27 -4.94 9.77
CA GLY A 165 12.83 -5.84 10.78
C GLY A 165 12.28 -7.27 10.64
N LEU A 166 11.13 -7.44 9.97
CA LEU A 166 10.48 -8.71 9.71
C LEU A 166 9.96 -8.76 8.27
N VAL A 167 10.24 -9.84 7.56
CA VAL A 167 9.79 -10.07 6.18
C VAL A 167 8.96 -11.35 6.10
N ILE A 168 7.75 -11.25 5.55
CA ILE A 168 6.96 -12.42 5.16
C ILE A 168 7.47 -12.87 3.79
N VAL A 169 8.13 -14.01 3.72
CA VAL A 169 8.76 -14.53 2.50
C VAL A 169 7.90 -15.62 1.88
N VAL A 170 7.51 -15.42 0.62
CA VAL A 170 6.83 -16.43 -0.20
C VAL A 170 7.87 -17.38 -0.78
N ALA A 171 7.82 -18.67 -0.44
CA ALA A 171 8.75 -19.66 -0.95
C ALA A 171 8.05 -20.99 -1.26
N LYS A 172 8.68 -21.80 -2.12
CA LYS A 172 8.22 -23.17 -2.41
C LYS A 172 8.81 -24.16 -1.44
N THR A 173 7.95 -24.91 -0.77
CA THR A 173 8.31 -26.12 -0.02
C THR A 173 8.20 -27.36 -0.88
N ASN A 174 7.41 -27.30 -1.97
CA ASN A 174 7.34 -28.35 -2.99
C ASN A 174 7.28 -27.74 -4.39
N VAL A 175 8.36 -27.89 -5.16
CA VAL A 175 8.53 -27.28 -6.49
C VAL A 175 7.57 -27.84 -7.54
N ASP A 176 7.14 -29.09 -7.38
CA ASP A 176 6.30 -29.82 -8.34
C ASP A 176 4.80 -29.67 -8.07
N ALA A 177 4.41 -29.12 -6.92
CA ALA A 177 3.01 -29.03 -6.51
C ALA A 177 2.29 -27.77 -7.00
N GLY A 178 2.93 -26.92 -7.85
CA GLY A 178 2.36 -25.66 -8.35
C GLY A 178 2.00 -24.71 -7.22
N SER A 179 0.78 -24.20 -7.20
CA SER A 179 0.29 -23.30 -6.15
C SER A 179 0.21 -23.94 -4.76
N ARG A 180 0.01 -25.26 -4.69
CA ARG A 180 -0.03 -26.01 -3.42
C ARG A 180 1.36 -26.27 -2.82
N GLY A 181 2.42 -25.93 -3.54
CA GLY A 181 3.79 -25.99 -3.02
C GLY A 181 4.26 -24.67 -2.41
N ILE A 182 3.43 -23.62 -2.36
CA ILE A 182 3.79 -22.30 -1.86
C ILE A 182 3.45 -22.19 -0.37
N SER A 183 4.43 -21.75 0.42
CA SER A 183 4.31 -21.49 1.87
C SER A 183 4.81 -20.08 2.19
N LEU A 184 4.45 -19.58 3.38
CA LEU A 184 4.86 -18.28 3.89
C LEU A 184 5.79 -18.45 5.10
N PHE A 185 6.84 -17.64 5.16
CA PHE A 185 7.86 -17.74 6.22
C PHE A 185 8.13 -16.37 6.84
N LEU A 186 8.27 -16.32 8.16
CA LEU A 186 8.64 -15.13 8.92
C LEU A 186 10.18 -15.10 9.06
N VAL A 187 10.82 -14.15 8.38
CA VAL A 187 12.29 -13.99 8.40
C VAL A 187 12.65 -12.65 9.02
N GLU A 188 13.35 -12.68 10.14
CA GLU A 188 13.82 -11.47 10.82
C GLU A 188 15.09 -10.91 10.16
N ALA A 189 15.24 -9.59 10.17
CA ALA A 189 16.47 -8.94 9.75
C ALA A 189 17.63 -9.37 10.66
N GLY A 190 18.82 -9.53 10.08
CA GLY A 190 20.00 -10.01 10.80
C GLY A 190 20.13 -11.54 10.85
N THR A 191 19.15 -12.30 10.36
CA THR A 191 19.30 -13.77 10.20
C THR A 191 20.47 -14.05 9.25
N PRO A 192 21.43 -14.92 9.63
CA PRO A 192 22.56 -15.25 8.77
C PRO A 192 22.13 -15.73 7.38
N GLY A 193 22.79 -15.23 6.34
CA GLY A 193 22.45 -15.53 4.94
C GLY A 193 21.33 -14.67 4.36
N PHE A 194 20.56 -13.92 5.17
CA PHE A 194 19.61 -12.93 4.70
C PHE A 194 20.29 -11.57 4.53
N THR A 195 20.27 -11.03 3.31
CA THR A 195 20.86 -9.72 3.00
C THR A 195 19.90 -8.84 2.22
N LYS A 196 19.92 -7.54 2.52
CA LYS A 196 19.18 -6.51 1.79
C LYS A 196 20.09 -5.96 0.69
N GLY A 197 19.58 -5.90 -0.52
CA GLY A 197 20.26 -5.32 -1.68
C GLY A 197 20.16 -3.80 -1.70
N LYS A 198 20.21 -3.25 -2.91
CA LYS A 198 20.10 -1.80 -3.10
C LYS A 198 18.69 -1.29 -2.80
N ASN A 199 18.60 -0.07 -2.27
CA ASN A 199 17.38 0.73 -2.40
C ASN A 199 17.27 1.16 -3.87
N LEU A 200 16.18 0.77 -4.54
CA LEU A 200 16.02 0.92 -5.99
C LEU A 200 15.59 2.34 -6.35
N GLU A 201 16.21 2.92 -7.36
CA GLU A 201 15.74 4.17 -7.95
C GLU A 201 14.40 3.96 -8.68
N LYS A 202 13.44 4.83 -8.42
CA LYS A 202 12.08 4.74 -8.95
C LYS A 202 11.66 6.03 -9.63
N LEU A 203 10.67 5.94 -10.51
CA LEU A 203 10.05 7.10 -11.13
C LEU A 203 9.40 8.01 -10.07
N GLY A 204 8.60 7.44 -9.19
CA GLY A 204 7.89 8.09 -8.09
C GLY A 204 8.05 7.35 -6.76
N LEU A 205 7.26 7.73 -5.74
CA LEU A 205 7.36 7.21 -4.38
C LEU A 205 8.81 7.26 -3.86
N LYS A 206 9.50 8.36 -4.12
CA LYS A 206 10.95 8.45 -3.89
C LYS A 206 11.34 8.30 -2.42
N ALA A 207 10.51 8.77 -1.51
CA ALA A 207 10.73 8.65 -0.07
C ALA A 207 10.36 7.26 0.50
N GLN A 208 9.75 6.37 -0.31
CA GLN A 208 9.46 5.00 0.08
C GLN A 208 10.60 4.08 -0.35
N ASP A 209 11.25 3.39 0.58
CA ASP A 209 12.26 2.42 0.25
C ASP A 209 11.65 1.20 -0.47
N THR A 210 12.38 0.72 -1.45
CA THR A 210 12.00 -0.44 -2.26
C THR A 210 13.26 -1.20 -2.64
N SER A 211 13.35 -2.48 -2.29
CA SER A 211 14.64 -3.18 -2.32
C SER A 211 14.59 -4.54 -2.98
N GLU A 212 15.80 -5.02 -3.30
CA GLU A 212 16.07 -6.43 -3.52
C GLU A 212 16.39 -7.09 -2.19
N LEU A 213 15.99 -8.36 -2.03
CA LEU A 213 16.29 -9.18 -0.87
C LEU A 213 16.90 -10.51 -1.35
N PHE A 214 17.94 -10.96 -0.66
CA PHE A 214 18.67 -12.18 -1.03
C PHE A 214 18.70 -13.15 0.15
N PHE A 215 18.45 -14.41 -0.15
CA PHE A 215 18.43 -15.52 0.80
C PHE A 215 19.42 -16.57 0.32
N GLN A 216 20.49 -16.79 1.10
CA GLN A 216 21.53 -17.78 0.81
C GLN A 216 21.70 -18.66 2.03
N ASP A 217 21.18 -19.88 1.96
CA ASP A 217 21.16 -20.85 3.05
C ASP A 217 20.65 -20.24 4.37
N VAL A 218 19.58 -19.41 4.28
CA VAL A 218 18.98 -18.75 5.43
C VAL A 218 18.27 -19.80 6.28
N ARG A 219 18.79 -20.02 7.48
CA ARG A 219 18.20 -20.96 8.43
C ARG A 219 17.30 -20.25 9.40
N ILE A 220 16.05 -20.70 9.48
CA ILE A 220 15.04 -20.19 10.43
C ILE A 220 14.39 -21.36 11.15
N PRO A 221 13.96 -21.18 12.42
CA PRO A 221 13.25 -22.21 13.17
C PRO A 221 12.03 -22.73 12.41
N LYS A 222 11.70 -24.00 12.61
CA LYS A 222 10.51 -24.62 12.03
C LYS A 222 9.24 -23.82 12.30
N ASP A 223 9.14 -23.24 13.49
CA ASP A 223 7.99 -22.46 13.96
C ASP A 223 7.90 -21.05 13.32
N ASN A 224 8.83 -20.69 12.43
CA ASN A 224 8.71 -19.47 11.62
C ASN A 224 7.91 -19.70 10.31
N LEU A 225 7.37 -20.89 10.08
CA LEU A 225 6.32 -21.12 9.08
C LEU A 225 5.06 -20.38 9.50
N LEU A 226 4.54 -19.53 8.62
CA LEU A 226 3.31 -18.77 8.88
C LEU A 226 2.11 -19.58 8.37
N GLY A 227 1.26 -20.02 9.28
CA GLY A 227 0.14 -20.91 8.99
C GLY A 227 0.58 -22.34 8.65
N GLU A 228 -0.02 -22.94 7.64
CA GLU A 228 0.21 -24.32 7.24
C GLU A 228 1.11 -24.42 5.99
N GLU A 229 1.95 -25.45 5.92
CA GLU A 229 2.76 -25.75 4.74
C GLU A 229 1.88 -25.99 3.50
N GLY A 230 2.26 -25.40 2.37
CA GLY A 230 1.55 -25.53 1.11
C GLY A 230 0.24 -24.69 0.99
N ARG A 231 -0.10 -23.92 2.02
CA ARG A 231 -1.29 -23.07 2.06
C ARG A 231 -1.03 -21.62 1.70
N GLY A 232 0.22 -21.22 1.53
CA GLY A 232 0.60 -19.83 1.33
C GLY A 232 -0.11 -19.16 0.16
N PHE A 233 -0.27 -19.85 -0.98
CA PHE A 233 -1.00 -19.30 -2.12
C PHE A 233 -2.47 -18.99 -1.80
N ILE A 234 -3.12 -19.85 -1.01
CA ILE A 234 -4.52 -19.64 -0.59
C ILE A 234 -4.61 -18.40 0.30
N TYR A 235 -3.71 -18.26 1.27
CA TYR A 235 -3.65 -17.09 2.15
C TYR A 235 -3.48 -15.80 1.34
N LEU A 236 -2.52 -15.78 0.38
CA LEU A 236 -2.37 -14.64 -0.53
C LEU A 236 -3.66 -14.28 -1.26
N MET A 237 -4.37 -15.28 -1.78
CA MET A 237 -5.64 -15.03 -2.52
C MET A 237 -6.77 -14.53 -1.61
N GLN A 238 -6.81 -14.94 -0.36
CA GLN A 238 -7.81 -14.52 0.62
C GLN A 238 -7.60 -13.07 1.08
N ASP A 239 -6.36 -12.61 1.19
CA ASP A 239 -6.02 -11.26 1.65
C ASP A 239 -6.03 -10.21 0.52
N LEU A 240 -5.88 -10.62 -0.75
CA LEU A 240 -5.88 -9.71 -1.91
C LEU A 240 -7.07 -8.73 -1.98
N PRO A 241 -8.33 -9.07 -1.61
CA PRO A 241 -9.42 -8.09 -1.62
C PRO A 241 -9.14 -6.88 -0.72
N GLN A 242 -8.63 -7.09 0.49
CA GLN A 242 -8.23 -6.01 1.41
C GLN A 242 -7.05 -5.20 0.86
N GLU A 243 -6.01 -5.87 0.34
CA GLU A 243 -4.85 -5.21 -0.25
C GLU A 243 -5.25 -4.30 -1.42
N ARG A 244 -6.14 -4.76 -2.30
CA ARG A 244 -6.68 -3.98 -3.43
C ARG A 244 -7.54 -2.81 -2.97
N LEU A 245 -8.30 -2.97 -1.90
CA LEU A 245 -9.06 -1.88 -1.27
C LEU A 245 -8.10 -0.81 -0.76
N SER A 246 -7.04 -1.16 -0.03
CA SER A 246 -6.03 -0.20 0.46
C SER A 246 -5.39 0.61 -0.67
N VAL A 247 -5.05 -0.06 -1.79
CA VAL A 247 -4.56 0.63 -3.00
C VAL A 247 -5.61 1.61 -3.55
N ALA A 248 -6.87 1.21 -3.56
CA ALA A 248 -7.96 2.06 -4.06
C ALA A 248 -8.23 3.27 -3.15
N VAL A 249 -8.12 3.10 -1.83
CA VAL A 249 -8.22 4.20 -0.85
C VAL A 249 -7.12 5.23 -1.10
N SER A 250 -5.87 4.78 -1.20
CA SER A 250 -4.73 5.66 -1.50
C SER A 250 -4.92 6.39 -2.83
N ALA A 251 -5.36 5.68 -3.88
CA ALA A 251 -5.58 6.25 -5.20
C ALA A 251 -6.66 7.34 -5.19
N ASN A 252 -7.79 7.10 -4.50
CA ASN A 252 -8.88 8.08 -4.43
C ASN A 252 -8.51 9.30 -3.57
N GLY A 253 -7.83 9.11 -2.43
CA GLY A 253 -7.32 10.20 -1.61
C GLY A 253 -6.36 11.11 -2.38
N MET A 254 -5.46 10.54 -3.17
CA MET A 254 -4.57 11.29 -4.06
C MET A 254 -5.34 12.05 -5.16
N CYS A 255 -6.39 11.47 -5.75
CA CYS A 255 -7.24 12.18 -6.71
C CYS A 255 -7.84 13.45 -6.08
N GLN A 256 -8.38 13.34 -4.88
CA GLN A 256 -8.98 14.47 -4.17
C GLN A 256 -7.94 15.57 -3.87
N ALA A 257 -6.76 15.18 -3.37
CA ALA A 257 -5.67 16.10 -3.08
C ALA A 257 -5.19 16.87 -4.32
N VAL A 258 -4.94 16.15 -5.42
CA VAL A 258 -4.50 16.73 -6.68
C VAL A 258 -5.56 17.66 -7.28
N MET A 259 -6.83 17.25 -7.24
CA MET A 259 -7.95 18.08 -7.67
C MET A 259 -8.05 19.39 -6.86
N GLN A 260 -7.97 19.30 -5.51
CA GLN A 260 -8.05 20.50 -4.66
C GLN A 260 -6.88 21.45 -4.94
N THR A 261 -5.65 20.93 -4.97
CA THR A 261 -4.43 21.70 -5.30
C THR A 261 -4.56 22.39 -6.66
N THR A 262 -5.13 21.69 -7.65
CA THR A 262 -5.32 22.24 -9.00
C THR A 262 -6.39 23.32 -9.03
N VAL A 263 -7.51 23.12 -8.34
CA VAL A 263 -8.58 24.13 -8.23
C VAL A 263 -8.03 25.42 -7.62
N ASP A 264 -7.25 25.33 -6.55
CA ASP A 264 -6.66 26.50 -5.91
C ASP A 264 -5.68 27.20 -6.84
N TYR A 265 -4.80 26.45 -7.50
CA TYR A 265 -3.85 27.01 -8.47
C TYR A 265 -4.54 27.76 -9.63
N VAL A 266 -5.54 27.17 -10.29
CA VAL A 266 -6.18 27.79 -11.46
C VAL A 266 -7.01 29.01 -11.09
N LYS A 267 -7.48 29.13 -9.84
CA LYS A 267 -8.17 30.33 -9.31
C LYS A 267 -7.21 31.51 -9.13
N GLU A 268 -5.96 31.24 -8.83
CA GLU A 268 -4.93 32.28 -8.59
C GLU A 268 -4.14 32.61 -9.87
N ARG A 269 -3.82 31.60 -10.67
CA ARG A 269 -2.98 31.75 -11.88
C ARG A 269 -3.69 32.56 -12.95
N LYS A 270 -3.03 33.60 -13.43
CA LYS A 270 -3.52 34.45 -14.52
C LYS A 270 -2.81 34.17 -15.85
N ALA A 271 -3.58 34.17 -16.94
CA ALA A 271 -3.11 34.11 -18.30
C ALA A 271 -4.10 34.89 -19.21
N PHE A 272 -3.61 35.57 -20.23
CA PHE A 272 -4.43 36.38 -21.15
C PHE A 272 -5.37 37.38 -20.46
N GLY A 273 -4.92 37.96 -19.34
CA GLY A 273 -5.66 38.99 -18.57
C GLY A 273 -6.76 38.47 -17.64
N THR A 274 -6.95 37.16 -17.52
CA THR A 274 -7.95 36.54 -16.62
C THR A 274 -7.38 35.34 -15.89
N ASN A 275 -8.10 34.81 -14.90
CA ASN A 275 -7.69 33.58 -14.17
C ASN A 275 -7.86 32.36 -15.08
N VAL A 276 -6.97 31.37 -14.95
CA VAL A 276 -7.03 30.12 -15.73
C VAL A 276 -8.37 29.40 -15.48
N ALA A 277 -8.94 29.51 -14.29
CA ALA A 277 -10.27 28.98 -13.95
C ALA A 277 -11.42 29.56 -14.82
N SER A 278 -11.23 30.71 -15.47
CA SER A 278 -12.24 31.33 -16.32
C SER A 278 -12.33 30.71 -17.72
N PHE A 279 -11.33 29.94 -18.14
CA PHE A 279 -11.37 29.29 -19.45
C PHE A 279 -12.30 28.06 -19.43
N GLN A 280 -13.19 28.00 -20.43
CA GLN A 280 -14.19 26.93 -20.53
C GLN A 280 -13.58 25.53 -20.54
N ASN A 281 -12.44 25.35 -21.25
CA ASN A 281 -11.70 24.07 -21.26
C ASN A 281 -11.27 23.64 -19.84
N THR A 282 -10.76 24.57 -19.03
CA THR A 282 -10.38 24.29 -17.63
C THR A 282 -11.60 23.88 -16.81
N GLN A 283 -12.71 24.60 -16.96
CA GLN A 283 -13.97 24.32 -16.24
C GLN A 283 -14.52 22.93 -16.59
N PHE A 284 -14.52 22.58 -17.88
CA PHE A 284 -15.04 21.28 -18.31
C PHE A 284 -14.17 20.11 -17.83
N LYS A 285 -12.84 20.21 -17.93
CA LYS A 285 -11.92 19.20 -17.42
C LYS A 285 -12.13 18.97 -15.92
N LEU A 286 -12.15 20.03 -15.11
CA LEU A 286 -12.34 19.90 -13.66
C LEU A 286 -13.73 19.35 -13.31
N ALA A 287 -14.77 19.71 -14.06
CA ALA A 287 -16.12 19.19 -13.85
C ALA A 287 -16.21 17.68 -14.14
N GLU A 288 -15.63 17.21 -15.26
CA GLU A 288 -15.57 15.81 -15.63
C GLU A 288 -14.82 14.97 -14.58
N LEU A 289 -13.60 15.42 -14.21
CA LEU A 289 -12.79 14.75 -13.20
C LEU A 289 -13.50 14.69 -11.84
N SER A 290 -14.14 15.79 -11.41
CA SER A 290 -14.90 15.85 -10.17
C SER A 290 -16.05 14.85 -10.13
N ALA A 291 -16.79 14.70 -11.24
CA ALA A 291 -17.85 13.71 -11.35
C ALA A 291 -17.32 12.28 -11.23
N GLU A 292 -16.23 11.96 -11.93
CA GLU A 292 -15.63 10.62 -11.91
C GLU A 292 -15.06 10.26 -10.51
N VAL A 293 -14.36 11.21 -9.86
CA VAL A 293 -13.82 11.03 -8.50
C VAL A 293 -14.95 10.80 -7.49
N SER A 294 -16.05 11.55 -7.61
CA SER A 294 -17.21 11.36 -6.73
C SER A 294 -17.87 9.98 -6.92
N CYS A 295 -17.98 9.49 -8.15
CA CYS A 295 -18.47 8.14 -8.40
C CYS A 295 -17.55 7.05 -7.83
N ALA A 296 -16.22 7.23 -7.97
CA ALA A 296 -15.24 6.32 -7.42
C ALA A 296 -15.28 6.28 -5.89
N GLU A 297 -15.47 7.44 -5.22
CA GLU A 297 -15.61 7.54 -3.77
C GLU A 297 -16.81 6.75 -3.25
N VAL A 298 -17.98 6.90 -3.87
CA VAL A 298 -19.19 6.15 -3.46
C VAL A 298 -18.98 4.64 -3.61
N TYR A 299 -18.32 4.21 -4.67
CA TYR A 299 -18.01 2.80 -4.89
C TYR A 299 -16.97 2.28 -3.87
N LEU A 300 -15.98 3.10 -3.54
CA LEU A 300 -14.97 2.83 -2.52
C LEU A 300 -15.62 2.65 -1.14
N ASP A 301 -16.50 3.57 -0.74
CA ASP A 301 -17.21 3.51 0.54
C ASP A 301 -18.02 2.22 0.65
N ARG A 302 -18.74 1.83 -0.41
CA ARG A 302 -19.48 0.56 -0.40
C ARG A 302 -18.56 -0.65 -0.30
N CYS A 303 -17.41 -0.65 -0.95
CA CYS A 303 -16.43 -1.74 -0.84
C CYS A 303 -15.82 -1.81 0.56
N THR A 304 -15.61 -0.67 1.22
CA THR A 304 -15.14 -0.63 2.61
C THR A 304 -16.17 -1.24 3.57
N GLU A 305 -17.45 -0.90 3.42
CA GLU A 305 -18.54 -1.54 4.17
C GLU A 305 -18.55 -3.05 3.96
N LEU A 306 -18.41 -3.51 2.71
CA LEU A 306 -18.37 -4.94 2.39
C LEU A 306 -17.16 -5.65 3.01
N LEU A 307 -16.01 -4.99 3.11
CA LEU A 307 -14.84 -5.55 3.79
C LEU A 307 -15.12 -5.72 5.29
N ILE A 308 -15.69 -4.72 5.94
CA ILE A 308 -16.04 -4.75 7.37
C ILE A 308 -17.09 -5.85 7.65
N GLU A 309 -18.00 -6.08 6.71
CA GLU A 309 -19.00 -7.15 6.77
C GLU A 309 -18.45 -8.54 6.39
N ASP A 310 -17.16 -8.65 6.08
CA ASP A 310 -16.50 -9.87 5.55
C ASP A 310 -17.17 -10.41 4.26
N LYS A 311 -17.61 -9.50 3.39
CA LYS A 311 -18.34 -9.78 2.14
C LYS A 311 -17.66 -9.25 0.88
N LEU A 312 -16.51 -8.59 1.00
CA LEU A 312 -15.80 -8.05 -0.16
C LEU A 312 -15.17 -9.20 -0.97
N ASP A 313 -15.75 -9.49 -2.12
CA ASP A 313 -15.23 -10.53 -3.01
C ASP A 313 -14.08 -10.01 -3.91
N THR A 314 -13.31 -10.97 -4.43
CA THR A 314 -12.14 -10.71 -5.28
C THR A 314 -12.48 -9.93 -6.56
N VAL A 315 -13.64 -10.16 -7.17
CA VAL A 315 -14.05 -9.51 -8.44
C VAL A 315 -14.42 -8.05 -8.17
N THR A 316 -15.21 -7.81 -7.12
CA THR A 316 -15.59 -6.45 -6.69
C THR A 316 -14.37 -5.63 -6.31
N ALA A 317 -13.44 -6.18 -5.53
CA ALA A 317 -12.18 -5.51 -5.19
C ALA A 317 -11.30 -5.25 -6.43
N SER A 318 -11.29 -6.16 -7.41
CA SER A 318 -10.57 -5.98 -8.68
C SER A 318 -11.15 -4.87 -9.53
N LYS A 319 -12.49 -4.75 -9.60
CA LYS A 319 -13.18 -3.65 -10.29
C LYS A 319 -12.84 -2.30 -9.65
N LEU A 320 -12.86 -2.24 -8.33
CA LEU A 320 -12.52 -1.03 -7.58
C LEU A 320 -11.08 -0.60 -7.85
N LYS A 321 -10.12 -1.52 -7.69
CA LYS A 321 -8.68 -1.24 -7.92
C LYS A 321 -8.42 -0.79 -9.36
N LEU A 322 -8.99 -1.44 -10.34
CA LEU A 322 -8.89 -1.06 -11.76
C LEU A 322 -9.40 0.36 -11.98
N LEU A 323 -10.62 0.64 -11.52
CA LEU A 323 -11.27 1.95 -11.67
C LEU A 323 -10.44 3.08 -11.04
N THR A 324 -10.10 2.93 -9.76
CA THR A 324 -9.45 4.02 -8.99
C THR A 324 -8.04 4.30 -9.45
N THR A 325 -7.25 3.28 -9.80
CA THR A 325 -5.86 3.48 -10.25
C THR A 325 -5.76 4.02 -11.68
N ASP A 326 -6.70 3.67 -12.55
CA ASP A 326 -6.80 4.29 -13.88
C ASP A 326 -7.24 5.75 -13.76
N LEU A 327 -8.23 6.03 -12.89
CA LEU A 327 -8.69 7.38 -12.61
C LEU A 327 -7.58 8.24 -12.00
N GLN A 328 -6.80 7.74 -11.06
CA GLN A 328 -5.69 8.49 -10.46
C GLN A 328 -4.67 8.93 -11.52
N CYS A 329 -4.29 8.04 -12.44
CA CYS A 329 -3.40 8.41 -13.53
C CYS A 329 -4.01 9.49 -14.44
N LYS A 330 -5.31 9.40 -14.75
CA LYS A 330 -6.03 10.41 -15.53
C LYS A 330 -6.08 11.75 -14.82
N VAL A 331 -6.45 11.76 -13.53
CA VAL A 331 -6.52 12.99 -12.73
C VAL A 331 -5.14 13.65 -12.64
N ALA A 332 -4.10 12.87 -12.36
CA ALA A 332 -2.74 13.39 -12.26
C ALA A 332 -2.25 14.02 -13.56
N ASP A 333 -2.51 13.38 -14.71
CA ASP A 333 -2.14 13.88 -16.04
C ASP A 333 -2.88 15.17 -16.42
N GLU A 334 -4.21 15.15 -16.31
CA GLU A 334 -5.05 16.30 -16.66
C GLU A 334 -4.82 17.52 -15.76
N CYS A 335 -4.62 17.29 -14.47
CA CYS A 335 -4.30 18.33 -13.50
C CYS A 335 -2.90 18.91 -13.75
N LEU A 336 -1.89 18.08 -13.96
CA LEU A 336 -0.53 18.52 -14.29
C LEU A 336 -0.55 19.44 -15.54
N GLN A 337 -1.33 19.09 -16.56
CA GLN A 337 -1.46 19.91 -17.77
C GLN A 337 -1.96 21.32 -17.47
N LEU A 338 -2.87 21.50 -16.50
CA LEU A 338 -3.40 22.79 -16.09
C LEU A 338 -2.36 23.70 -15.41
N PHE A 339 -1.29 23.13 -14.87
CA PHE A 339 -0.15 23.90 -14.33
C PHE A 339 0.81 24.40 -15.42
N GLY A 340 0.72 23.88 -16.65
CA GLY A 340 1.65 24.21 -17.72
C GLY A 340 3.09 23.84 -17.35
N GLY A 341 4.06 24.72 -17.66
CA GLY A 341 5.48 24.45 -17.35
C GLY A 341 5.78 24.17 -15.88
N TRP A 342 5.04 24.77 -14.96
CA TRP A 342 5.19 24.51 -13.53
C TRP A 342 4.79 23.09 -13.14
N GLY A 343 3.81 22.50 -13.83
CA GLY A 343 3.44 21.10 -13.62
C GLY A 343 4.55 20.09 -13.92
N TYR A 344 5.58 20.50 -14.68
CA TYR A 344 6.74 19.66 -15.02
C TYR A 344 7.90 19.80 -14.03
N MET A 345 7.78 20.72 -13.05
CA MET A 345 8.81 20.98 -12.04
C MET A 345 8.54 20.16 -10.79
N TRP A 346 9.57 19.43 -10.31
CA TRP A 346 9.47 18.50 -9.19
C TRP A 346 9.03 19.17 -7.86
N GLU A 347 9.30 20.46 -7.69
CA GLU A 347 8.87 21.26 -6.54
C GLU A 347 7.33 21.41 -6.44
N TYR A 348 6.60 21.18 -7.55
CA TYR A 348 5.15 21.24 -7.57
C TYR A 348 4.53 19.88 -7.23
N PRO A 349 3.56 19.82 -6.29
CA PRO A 349 2.94 18.57 -5.86
C PRO A 349 2.32 17.74 -7.00
N VAL A 350 1.79 18.39 -8.04
CA VAL A 350 1.19 17.69 -9.18
C VAL A 350 2.21 16.89 -10.00
N CYS A 351 3.46 17.35 -10.07
CA CYS A 351 4.54 16.61 -10.73
C CYS A 351 4.85 15.31 -9.99
N ARG A 352 4.96 15.38 -8.66
CA ARG A 352 5.17 14.20 -7.81
C ARG A 352 3.99 13.25 -7.90
N ALA A 353 2.77 13.76 -7.78
CA ALA A 353 1.55 12.98 -7.88
C ALA A 353 1.44 12.23 -9.23
N PHE A 354 1.86 12.84 -10.35
CA PHE A 354 1.92 12.19 -11.66
C PHE A 354 2.90 11.00 -11.66
N ALA A 355 4.09 11.19 -11.10
CA ALA A 355 5.09 10.13 -11.02
C ALA A 355 4.64 8.98 -10.09
N ASP A 356 4.06 9.33 -8.93
CA ASP A 356 3.61 8.37 -7.92
C ASP A 356 2.40 7.55 -8.39
N ALA A 357 1.47 8.18 -9.11
CA ALA A 357 0.29 7.50 -9.64
C ALA A 357 0.64 6.29 -10.52
N ARG A 358 1.78 6.34 -11.21
CA ARG A 358 2.08 5.36 -12.27
C ARG A 358 2.21 3.93 -11.77
N VAL A 359 2.76 3.71 -10.57
CA VAL A 359 2.97 2.38 -10.00
C VAL A 359 1.67 1.72 -9.53
N GLN A 360 0.65 2.50 -9.21
CA GLN A 360 -0.65 2.01 -8.72
C GLN A 360 -1.33 1.03 -9.68
N ARG A 361 -1.07 1.17 -10.97
CA ARG A 361 -1.56 0.27 -12.03
C ARG A 361 -0.74 -1.03 -12.16
N ILE A 362 0.38 -1.15 -11.44
CA ILE A 362 1.35 -2.25 -11.57
C ILE A 362 1.27 -3.19 -10.38
N TYR A 363 1.41 -2.68 -9.16
CA TYR A 363 1.46 -3.51 -7.94
C TYR A 363 0.07 -3.96 -7.45
N ALA A 364 0.02 -4.82 -6.43
CA ALA A 364 -1.19 -5.49 -5.92
C ALA A 364 -1.99 -6.22 -7.03
N GLY A 365 -1.26 -6.72 -8.04
CA GLY A 365 -1.79 -7.25 -9.29
C GLY A 365 -2.00 -6.17 -10.35
N SER A 366 -1.35 -6.30 -11.51
CA SER A 366 -1.46 -5.32 -12.58
C SER A 366 -2.90 -5.12 -13.06
N ASN A 367 -3.20 -3.97 -13.66
CA ASN A 367 -4.55 -3.72 -14.17
C ASN A 367 -4.97 -4.72 -15.27
N GLU A 368 -4.01 -5.34 -15.97
CA GLU A 368 -4.26 -6.46 -16.88
C GLU A 368 -4.77 -7.69 -16.13
N ILE A 369 -4.19 -8.00 -14.96
CA ILE A 369 -4.67 -9.08 -14.09
C ILE A 369 -6.06 -8.76 -13.54
N MET A 370 -6.33 -7.50 -13.16
CA MET A 370 -7.69 -7.09 -12.75
C MET A 370 -8.70 -7.34 -13.87
N LYS A 371 -8.39 -6.92 -15.11
CA LYS A 371 -9.22 -7.16 -16.28
C LYS A 371 -9.45 -8.66 -16.54
N LEU A 372 -8.41 -9.48 -16.39
CA LEU A 372 -8.51 -10.94 -16.53
C LEU A 372 -9.44 -11.56 -15.49
N ILE A 373 -9.36 -11.16 -14.23
CA ILE A 373 -10.23 -11.64 -13.15
C ILE A 373 -11.70 -11.27 -13.45
N ILE A 374 -11.93 -9.99 -13.79
CA ILE A 374 -13.26 -9.46 -14.11
C ILE A 374 -13.87 -10.17 -15.32
N SER A 375 -13.08 -10.32 -16.40
CA SER A 375 -13.57 -10.95 -17.64
C SER A 375 -13.92 -12.42 -17.45
N ARG A 376 -13.14 -13.16 -16.66
CA ARG A 376 -13.44 -14.56 -16.34
C ARG A 376 -14.74 -14.73 -15.56
N ASP A 377 -15.12 -13.74 -14.76
CA ASP A 377 -16.39 -13.75 -14.06
C ASP A 377 -17.56 -13.39 -14.97
N LEU A 378 -17.39 -12.37 -15.83
CA LEU A 378 -18.41 -11.94 -16.78
C LEU A 378 -18.74 -12.97 -17.86
N LEU A 379 -17.80 -13.84 -18.19
CA LEU A 379 -17.92 -14.80 -19.30
C LEU A 379 -18.18 -16.26 -18.82
N LYS A 380 -18.48 -16.46 -17.55
CA LYS A 380 -18.97 -17.73 -17.02
C LYS A 380 -20.39 -17.99 -17.49
#